data_e650738186042d3acba8a2ac21dd8ec9
#
_entry.id   e650738186042d3acba8a2ac21dd8ec9
#
_cell.length_a   1.000
_cell.length_b   1.000
_cell.length_c   1.000
_cell.angle_alpha   90.00
_cell.angle_beta   90.00
_cell.angle_gamma   90.00
#
_symmetry.space_group_name_H-M   'P 1'
#
loop_
_entity.id
_entity.type
_entity.pdbx_description
1 polymer ?
#
loop_
_entity_poly.entity_id
_entity_poly.type
_entity_poly.pdbx_seq_one_letter_code
_entity_poly.pdbx_strand_id
1 'polypeptide(L)'
;MASQSTANPNVLSLATIGSVARLLTLTGATLTTGLISGFFYAYACSVSLGFALLPDEQYVEAMQAINATVRNGVFTFSFFGAVLFLVLALVIYAPRMRSLRFLLIALAAVLYIGGGFMATFLINVPMNQELALVSSDAAPATPAQIRAEYEGPWNFWNGVRTVFSSLSFLALIGACLSRSDSG
;
A
#
# COMPACT_ATOMS: atom_id res chain seq x y z
N MET A 1 20.62 29.52 -49.62
CA MET A 1 20.07 30.06 -48.36
C MET A 1 19.44 28.89 -47.57
N ALA A 2 20.12 28.39 -46.57
CA ALA A 2 19.60 27.31 -45.73
C ALA A 2 18.77 27.96 -44.60
N SER A 3 17.49 27.67 -44.58
CA SER A 3 16.61 28.08 -43.49
C SER A 3 16.99 27.30 -42.21
N GLN A 4 17.60 27.94 -41.27
CA GLN A 4 17.78 27.40 -39.91
C GLN A 4 16.40 27.46 -39.22
N SER A 5 15.76 26.30 -39.06
CA SER A 5 14.60 26.12 -38.19
C SER A 5 15.04 26.35 -36.74
N THR A 6 14.76 27.52 -36.19
CA THR A 6 14.96 27.83 -34.77
C THR A 6 13.87 27.07 -33.96
N ALA A 7 14.18 25.85 -33.52
CA ALA A 7 13.37 25.17 -32.55
C ALA A 7 13.28 26.02 -31.27
N ASN A 8 12.09 26.38 -30.83
CA ASN A 8 11.85 27.15 -29.62
C ASN A 8 12.39 26.35 -28.40
N PRO A 9 13.41 26.84 -27.67
CA PRO A 9 14.06 26.10 -26.60
C PRO A 9 13.17 25.85 -25.37
N ASN A 10 11.99 26.47 -25.33
CA ASN A 10 11.07 26.40 -24.18
C ASN A 10 9.95 25.38 -24.34
N VAL A 11 9.87 24.61 -25.43
CA VAL A 11 8.87 23.56 -25.61
C VAL A 11 9.50 22.21 -25.29
N LEU A 12 9.15 21.67 -24.09
CA LEU A 12 9.48 20.28 -23.77
C LEU A 12 8.89 19.37 -24.86
N SER A 13 9.72 18.50 -25.45
CA SER A 13 9.22 17.55 -26.46
C SER A 13 8.21 16.57 -25.82
N LEU A 14 7.25 16.09 -26.59
CA LEU A 14 6.29 15.05 -26.13
C LEU A 14 7.00 13.81 -25.59
N ALA A 15 8.18 13.48 -26.14
CA ALA A 15 9.02 12.39 -25.65
C ALA A 15 9.58 12.67 -24.24
N THR A 16 9.99 13.90 -23.97
CA THR A 16 10.46 14.33 -22.64
C THR A 16 9.33 14.26 -21.61
N ILE A 17 8.16 14.79 -21.96
CA ILE A 17 6.96 14.75 -21.09
C ILE A 17 6.60 13.29 -20.75
N GLY A 18 6.58 12.41 -21.75
CA GLY A 18 6.30 10.99 -21.54
C GLY A 18 7.35 10.29 -20.67
N SER A 19 8.62 10.68 -20.75
CA SER A 19 9.69 10.12 -19.90
C SER A 19 9.54 10.57 -18.45
N VAL A 20 9.25 11.85 -18.22
CA VAL A 20 9.02 12.40 -16.88
C VAL A 20 7.80 11.76 -16.24
N ALA A 21 6.68 11.64 -16.98
CA ALA A 21 5.47 10.99 -16.47
C ALA A 21 5.73 9.54 -16.04
N ARG A 22 6.47 8.77 -16.84
CA ARG A 22 6.88 7.39 -16.48
C ARG A 22 7.71 7.36 -15.19
N LEU A 23 8.69 8.24 -15.08
CA LEU A 23 9.55 8.31 -13.90
C LEU A 23 8.74 8.65 -12.64
N LEU A 24 7.96 9.72 -12.68
CA LEU A 24 7.16 10.18 -11.54
C LEU A 24 6.16 9.13 -11.08
N THR A 25 5.49 8.48 -12.03
CA THR A 25 4.48 7.46 -11.71
C THR A 25 5.11 6.21 -11.08
N LEU A 26 6.23 5.72 -11.62
CA LEU A 26 6.92 4.57 -11.06
C LEU A 26 7.53 4.89 -9.69
N THR A 27 8.11 6.07 -9.53
CA THR A 27 8.62 6.54 -8.23
C THR A 27 7.49 6.67 -7.21
N GLY A 28 6.35 7.26 -7.60
CA GLY A 28 5.16 7.38 -6.75
C GLY A 28 4.62 6.01 -6.32
N ALA A 29 4.51 5.06 -7.26
CA ALA A 29 4.09 3.69 -6.96
C ALA A 29 5.04 3.02 -5.97
N THR A 30 6.35 3.13 -6.20
CA THR A 30 7.37 2.51 -5.34
C THR A 30 7.37 3.13 -3.95
N LEU A 31 7.31 4.46 -3.85
CA LEU A 31 7.30 5.17 -2.58
C LEU A 31 6.06 4.81 -1.74
N THR A 32 4.87 4.96 -2.33
CA THR A 32 3.62 4.73 -1.59
C THR A 32 3.44 3.27 -1.19
N THR A 33 3.81 2.31 -2.06
CA THR A 33 3.80 0.88 -1.74
C THR A 33 4.82 0.54 -0.67
N GLY A 34 6.01 1.14 -0.69
CA GLY A 34 7.03 0.97 0.35
C GLY A 34 6.57 1.47 1.72
N LEU A 35 5.96 2.67 1.77
CA LEU A 35 5.43 3.26 3.00
C LEU A 35 4.33 2.38 3.62
N ILE A 36 3.37 1.93 2.83
CA ILE A 36 2.27 1.10 3.35
C ILE A 36 2.74 -0.32 3.70
N SER A 37 3.68 -0.89 2.97
CA SER A 37 4.33 -2.15 3.31
C SER A 37 5.05 -2.05 4.66
N GLY A 38 5.82 -0.98 4.87
CA GLY A 38 6.49 -0.69 6.13
C GLY A 38 5.52 -0.52 7.30
N PHE A 39 4.36 0.10 7.06
CA PHE A 39 3.30 0.22 8.07
C PHE A 39 2.76 -1.15 8.51
N PHE A 40 2.40 -2.04 7.58
CA PHE A 40 1.94 -3.38 7.93
C PHE A 40 3.04 -4.23 8.58
N TYR A 41 4.27 -4.09 8.11
CA TYR A 41 5.44 -4.75 8.70
C TYR A 41 5.70 -4.30 10.13
N ALA A 42 5.59 -3.00 10.44
CA ALA A 42 5.75 -2.48 11.79
C ALA A 42 4.76 -3.09 12.77
N TYR A 43 3.53 -3.33 12.34
CA TYR A 43 2.56 -4.09 13.16
C TYR A 43 3.02 -5.52 13.40
N ALA A 44 3.46 -6.23 12.37
CA ALA A 44 3.86 -7.63 12.48
C ALA A 44 5.10 -7.83 13.36
N CYS A 45 6.09 -6.92 13.28
CA CYS A 45 7.36 -7.10 13.96
C CYS A 45 7.48 -6.37 15.31
N SER A 46 6.54 -5.48 15.64
CA SER A 46 6.66 -4.64 16.84
C SER A 46 5.32 -4.39 17.54
N VAL A 47 4.36 -3.73 16.86
CA VAL A 47 3.15 -3.23 17.53
C VAL A 47 2.32 -4.38 18.11
N SER A 48 2.00 -5.40 17.30
CA SER A 48 1.23 -6.57 17.78
C SER A 48 1.95 -7.33 18.89
N LEU A 49 3.28 -7.45 18.81
CA LEU A 49 4.06 -8.12 19.85
C LEU A 49 4.04 -7.32 21.17
N GLY A 50 4.13 -5.99 21.09
CA GLY A 50 4.01 -5.14 22.28
C GLY A 50 2.60 -5.17 22.89
N PHE A 51 1.58 -5.15 22.04
CA PHE A 51 0.18 -5.21 22.50
C PHE A 51 -0.19 -6.57 23.10
N ALA A 52 0.46 -7.65 22.67
CA ALA A 52 0.28 -8.97 23.28
C ALA A 52 0.65 -9.02 24.77
N LEU A 53 1.47 -8.07 25.24
CA LEU A 53 1.86 -7.98 26.66
C LEU A 53 0.88 -7.14 27.51
N LEU A 54 -0.08 -6.46 26.90
CA LEU A 54 -1.07 -5.66 27.62
C LEU A 54 -2.15 -6.54 28.27
N PRO A 55 -2.74 -6.10 29.41
CA PRO A 55 -4.00 -6.65 29.89
C PRO A 55 -5.09 -6.56 28.83
N ASP A 56 -6.07 -7.47 28.84
CA ASP A 56 -7.06 -7.60 27.77
C ASP A 56 -7.86 -6.31 27.51
N GLU A 57 -8.28 -5.62 28.57
CA GLU A 57 -8.99 -4.34 28.47
C GLU A 57 -8.12 -3.28 27.79
N GLN A 58 -6.87 -3.12 28.19
CA GLN A 58 -5.94 -2.17 27.59
C GLN A 58 -5.60 -2.52 26.14
N TYR A 59 -5.55 -3.82 25.78
CA TYR A 59 -5.40 -4.25 24.41
C TYR A 59 -6.56 -3.78 23.53
N VAL A 60 -7.81 -4.00 23.99
CA VAL A 60 -9.02 -3.60 23.28
C VAL A 60 -9.03 -2.08 23.07
N GLU A 61 -8.82 -1.31 24.14
CA GLU A 61 -8.77 0.16 24.10
C GLU A 61 -7.68 0.69 23.17
N ALA A 62 -6.47 0.12 23.21
CA ALA A 62 -5.37 0.52 22.36
C ALA A 62 -5.68 0.26 20.88
N MET A 63 -6.25 -0.91 20.55
CA MET A 63 -6.65 -1.24 19.19
C MET A 63 -7.79 -0.34 18.69
N GLN A 64 -8.78 -0.03 19.53
CA GLN A 64 -9.83 0.93 19.19
C GLN A 64 -9.26 2.33 18.92
N ALA A 65 -8.38 2.83 19.77
CA ALA A 65 -7.74 4.14 19.62
C ALA A 65 -6.93 4.24 18.33
N ILE A 66 -6.13 3.23 18.02
CA ILE A 66 -5.35 3.19 16.76
C ILE A 66 -6.28 3.11 15.54
N ASN A 67 -7.29 2.23 15.57
CA ASN A 67 -8.24 2.09 14.46
C ASN A 67 -9.04 3.38 14.19
N ALA A 68 -9.30 4.18 15.21
CA ALA A 68 -9.94 5.49 15.07
C ALA A 68 -8.99 6.53 14.45
N THR A 69 -7.71 6.54 14.83
CA THR A 69 -6.74 7.56 14.44
C THR A 69 -6.01 7.27 13.13
N VAL A 70 -5.89 6.01 12.73
CA VAL A 70 -5.18 5.61 11.50
C VAL A 70 -5.80 6.20 10.22
N ARG A 71 -7.07 6.56 10.25
CA ARG A 71 -7.79 7.15 9.09
C ARG A 71 -7.44 8.63 8.89
N ASN A 72 -6.16 8.94 8.84
CA ASN A 72 -5.64 10.30 8.62
C ASN A 72 -5.06 10.46 7.21
N GLY A 73 -4.69 11.70 6.85
CA GLY A 73 -4.20 12.03 5.51
C GLY A 73 -2.89 11.34 5.15
N VAL A 74 -2.01 11.08 6.12
CA VAL A 74 -0.72 10.41 5.88
C VAL A 74 -0.93 8.94 5.50
N PHE A 75 -1.77 8.23 6.25
CA PHE A 75 -2.15 6.86 5.92
C PHE A 75 -2.88 6.80 4.58
N THR A 76 -3.86 7.69 4.37
CA THR A 76 -4.64 7.78 3.12
C THR A 76 -3.73 7.96 1.91
N PHE A 77 -2.73 8.83 2.01
CA PHE A 77 -1.75 9.05 0.94
C PHE A 77 -0.99 7.76 0.59
N SER A 78 -0.48 7.02 1.56
CA SER A 78 0.27 5.80 1.28
C SER A 78 -0.66 4.66 0.81
N PHE A 79 -1.81 4.49 1.45
CA PHE A 79 -2.70 3.37 1.20
C PHE A 79 -3.42 3.47 -0.15
N PHE A 80 -4.11 4.58 -0.42
CA PHE A 80 -4.80 4.81 -1.69
C PHE A 80 -3.85 5.28 -2.79
N GLY A 81 -2.80 6.01 -2.43
CA GLY A 81 -1.75 6.44 -3.35
C GLY A 81 -1.06 5.26 -4.02
N ALA A 82 -0.82 4.15 -3.29
CA ALA A 82 -0.27 2.93 -3.88
C ALA A 82 -1.17 2.38 -4.99
N VAL A 83 -2.49 2.29 -4.78
CA VAL A 83 -3.44 1.87 -5.83
C VAL A 83 -3.41 2.84 -7.01
N LEU A 84 -3.52 4.14 -6.73
CA LEU A 84 -3.55 5.18 -7.77
C LEU A 84 -2.31 5.11 -8.66
N PHE A 85 -1.11 5.13 -8.06
CA PHE A 85 0.14 5.13 -8.83
C PHE A 85 0.40 3.81 -9.53
N LEU A 86 -0.01 2.66 -8.96
CA LEU A 86 0.07 1.36 -9.64
C LEU A 86 -0.82 1.32 -10.89
N VAL A 87 -2.07 1.80 -10.78
CA VAL A 87 -2.98 1.87 -11.94
C VAL A 87 -2.45 2.84 -13.00
N LEU A 88 -1.97 4.02 -12.61
CA LEU A 88 -1.34 4.97 -13.52
C LEU A 88 -0.10 4.38 -14.20
N ALA A 89 0.74 3.65 -13.45
CA ALA A 89 1.90 2.98 -14.01
C ALA A 89 1.49 1.91 -15.04
N LEU A 90 0.48 1.08 -14.76
CA LEU A 90 -0.04 0.12 -15.74
C LEU A 90 -0.48 0.80 -17.04
N VAL A 91 -1.22 1.91 -16.95
CA VAL A 91 -1.68 2.65 -18.13
C VAL A 91 -0.51 3.24 -18.92
N ILE A 92 0.42 3.92 -18.23
CA ILE A 92 1.55 4.61 -18.89
C ILE A 92 2.55 3.64 -19.50
N TYR A 93 2.73 2.45 -18.91
CA TYR A 93 3.62 1.42 -19.44
C TYR A 93 2.93 0.40 -20.36
N ALA A 94 1.60 0.45 -20.54
CA ALA A 94 0.83 -0.45 -21.41
C ALA A 94 1.38 -0.57 -22.85
N PRO A 95 1.90 0.49 -23.52
CA PRO A 95 2.51 0.34 -24.84
C PRO A 95 3.70 -0.63 -24.88
N ARG A 96 4.27 -0.98 -23.74
CA ARG A 96 5.40 -1.92 -23.57
C ARG A 96 5.02 -3.13 -22.73
N MET A 97 3.80 -3.66 -22.90
CA MET A 97 3.25 -4.74 -22.06
C MET A 97 4.07 -6.06 -22.07
N ARG A 98 4.96 -6.23 -23.02
CA ARG A 98 5.87 -7.40 -23.10
C ARG A 98 7.22 -7.15 -22.40
N SER A 99 7.48 -5.94 -21.92
CA SER A 99 8.72 -5.67 -21.23
C SER A 99 8.72 -6.24 -19.81
N LEU A 100 9.89 -6.63 -19.32
CA LEU A 100 10.06 -7.09 -17.95
C LEU A 100 9.56 -6.04 -16.95
N ARG A 101 9.80 -4.76 -17.23
CA ARG A 101 9.33 -3.65 -16.39
C ARG A 101 7.82 -3.63 -16.24
N PHE A 102 7.09 -3.73 -17.35
CA PHE A 102 5.62 -3.79 -17.30
C PHE A 102 5.12 -5.01 -16.53
N LEU A 103 5.71 -6.18 -16.76
CA LEU A 103 5.32 -7.41 -16.07
C LEU A 103 5.53 -7.31 -14.56
N LEU A 104 6.62 -6.68 -14.13
CA LEU A 104 6.88 -6.44 -12.71
C LEU A 104 5.90 -5.43 -12.10
N ILE A 105 5.53 -4.37 -12.83
CA ILE A 105 4.48 -3.43 -12.41
C ILE A 105 3.13 -4.15 -12.31
N ALA A 106 2.78 -4.99 -13.27
CA ALA A 106 1.54 -5.75 -13.25
C ALA A 106 1.50 -6.74 -12.08
N LEU A 107 2.59 -7.45 -11.83
CA LEU A 107 2.73 -8.31 -10.66
C LEU A 107 2.57 -7.52 -9.36
N ALA A 108 3.22 -6.36 -9.24
CA ALA A 108 3.10 -5.51 -8.08
C ALA A 108 1.65 -5.05 -7.84
N ALA A 109 0.94 -4.67 -8.90
CA ALA A 109 -0.46 -4.26 -8.81
C ALA A 109 -1.36 -5.42 -8.34
N VAL A 110 -1.20 -6.62 -8.89
CA VAL A 110 -1.97 -7.81 -8.47
C VAL A 110 -1.71 -8.13 -6.99
N LEU A 111 -0.44 -8.13 -6.58
CA LEU A 111 -0.06 -8.42 -5.19
C LEU A 111 -0.63 -7.37 -4.21
N TYR A 112 -0.42 -6.08 -4.47
CA TYR A 112 -0.88 -5.06 -3.55
C TYR A 112 -2.40 -4.94 -3.52
N ILE A 113 -3.06 -4.87 -4.68
CA ILE A 113 -4.51 -4.70 -4.75
C ILE A 113 -5.21 -5.95 -4.18
N GLY A 114 -4.77 -7.16 -4.53
CA GLY A 114 -5.38 -8.40 -4.03
C GLY A 114 -5.08 -8.66 -2.55
N GLY A 115 -3.80 -8.70 -2.17
CA GLY A 115 -3.38 -9.12 -0.84
C GLY A 115 -3.27 -8.00 0.20
N GLY A 116 -2.95 -6.78 -0.22
CA GLY A 116 -2.84 -5.61 0.68
C GLY A 116 -4.17 -4.85 0.81
N PHE A 117 -4.65 -4.33 -0.31
CA PHE A 117 -5.81 -3.43 -0.36
C PHE A 117 -7.14 -4.16 -0.10
N MET A 118 -7.44 -5.22 -0.87
CA MET A 118 -8.70 -5.96 -0.71
C MET A 118 -8.79 -6.66 0.65
N ALA A 119 -7.71 -7.26 1.14
CA ALA A 119 -7.69 -7.87 2.48
C ALA A 119 -8.00 -6.83 3.57
N THR A 120 -7.53 -5.60 3.42
CA THR A 120 -7.88 -4.51 4.34
C THR A 120 -9.37 -4.21 4.32
N PHE A 121 -9.97 -4.00 3.14
CA PHE A 121 -11.37 -3.60 3.04
C PHE A 121 -12.36 -4.70 3.38
N LEU A 122 -12.07 -5.93 2.97
CA LEU A 122 -13.00 -7.04 3.11
C LEU A 122 -12.90 -7.74 4.47
N ILE A 123 -11.79 -7.58 5.17
CA ILE A 123 -11.54 -8.33 6.40
C ILE A 123 -11.16 -7.42 7.57
N ASN A 124 -10.02 -6.71 7.49
CA ASN A 124 -9.55 -5.95 8.66
C ASN A 124 -10.45 -4.75 9.00
N VAL A 125 -11.02 -4.05 8.00
CA VAL A 125 -11.94 -2.93 8.26
C VAL A 125 -13.24 -3.39 8.93
N PRO A 126 -13.95 -4.45 8.46
CA PRO A 126 -15.10 -5.02 9.19
C PRO A 126 -14.76 -5.41 10.63
N MET A 127 -13.68 -6.16 10.85
CA MET A 127 -13.22 -6.52 12.20
C MET A 127 -12.99 -5.29 13.09
N ASN A 128 -12.36 -4.25 12.55
CA ASN A 128 -12.13 -3.00 13.28
C ASN A 128 -13.44 -2.25 13.59
N GLN A 129 -14.43 -2.34 12.69
CA GLN A 129 -15.76 -1.76 12.91
C GLN A 129 -16.52 -2.50 14.01
N GLU A 130 -16.48 -3.83 14.02
CA GLU A 130 -17.07 -4.65 15.07
C GLU A 130 -16.42 -4.34 16.43
N LEU A 131 -15.08 -4.28 16.49
CA LEU A 131 -14.36 -3.91 17.71
C LEU A 131 -14.75 -2.51 18.20
N ALA A 132 -14.97 -1.54 17.30
CA ALA A 132 -15.35 -0.18 17.67
C ALA A 132 -16.75 -0.06 18.29
N LEU A 133 -17.64 -1.06 18.09
CA LEU A 133 -18.98 -1.08 18.68
C LEU A 133 -18.99 -1.64 20.11
N VAL A 134 -17.89 -2.25 20.56
CA VAL A 134 -17.76 -2.80 21.90
C VAL A 134 -17.52 -1.65 22.87
N SER A 135 -18.44 -1.42 23.79
CA SER A 135 -18.24 -0.50 24.92
C SER A 135 -18.03 -1.32 26.20
N SER A 136 -17.13 -0.87 27.05
CA SER A 136 -16.80 -1.52 28.33
C SER A 136 -18.01 -1.72 29.25
N ASP A 137 -19.04 -0.85 29.12
CA ASP A 137 -20.16 -0.79 30.05
C ASP A 137 -21.42 -1.56 29.59
N ALA A 138 -21.48 -2.01 28.34
CA ALA A 138 -22.71 -2.56 27.76
C ALA A 138 -22.50 -3.91 27.00
N ALA A 139 -21.27 -4.42 26.89
CA ALA A 139 -21.02 -5.64 26.16
C ALA A 139 -21.33 -6.88 27.01
N PRO A 140 -22.07 -7.86 26.49
CA PRO A 140 -22.28 -9.15 27.18
C PRO A 140 -20.99 -9.98 27.26
N ALA A 141 -19.98 -9.64 26.46
CA ALA A 141 -18.70 -10.33 26.40
C ALA A 141 -17.62 -9.62 27.23
N THR A 142 -16.77 -10.40 27.91
CA THR A 142 -15.63 -9.86 28.66
C THR A 142 -14.52 -9.39 27.73
N PRO A 143 -13.63 -8.45 28.15
CA PRO A 143 -12.47 -8.03 27.37
C PRO A 143 -11.61 -9.20 26.87
N ALA A 144 -11.46 -10.25 27.68
CA ALA A 144 -10.72 -11.47 27.32
C ALA A 144 -11.38 -12.22 26.15
N GLN A 145 -12.71 -12.32 26.12
CA GLN A 145 -13.46 -12.94 25.01
C GLN A 145 -13.33 -12.13 23.73
N ILE A 146 -13.53 -10.80 23.83
CA ILE A 146 -13.39 -9.88 22.70
C ILE A 146 -11.99 -9.97 22.08
N ARG A 147 -10.96 -9.95 22.92
CA ARG A 147 -9.58 -10.09 22.48
C ARG A 147 -9.33 -11.44 21.80
N ALA A 148 -9.79 -12.54 22.40
CA ALA A 148 -9.59 -13.88 21.84
C ALA A 148 -10.20 -14.03 20.43
N GLU A 149 -11.34 -13.40 20.18
CA GLU A 149 -12.00 -13.43 18.87
C GLU A 149 -11.33 -12.50 17.85
N TYR A 150 -10.72 -11.38 18.29
CA TYR A 150 -10.18 -10.36 17.42
C TYR A 150 -8.68 -10.54 17.13
N GLU A 151 -7.83 -10.75 18.15
CA GLU A 151 -6.36 -10.64 18.03
C GLU A 151 -5.75 -11.62 17.03
N GLY A 152 -6.09 -12.90 17.16
CA GLY A 152 -5.55 -13.95 16.29
C GLY A 152 -5.88 -13.74 14.81
N PRO A 153 -7.14 -13.64 14.44
CA PRO A 153 -7.57 -13.39 13.05
C PRO A 153 -7.01 -12.07 12.50
N TRP A 154 -7.03 -10.99 13.27
CA TRP A 154 -6.52 -9.69 12.83
C TRP A 154 -5.01 -9.75 12.53
N ASN A 155 -4.23 -10.36 13.41
CA ASN A 155 -2.78 -10.52 13.24
C ASN A 155 -2.45 -11.42 12.04
N PHE A 156 -3.19 -12.50 11.83
CA PHE A 156 -3.04 -13.34 10.64
C PHE A 156 -3.21 -12.54 9.35
N TRP A 157 -4.30 -11.78 9.23
CA TRP A 157 -4.55 -10.98 8.04
C TRP A 157 -3.60 -9.79 7.90
N ASN A 158 -3.10 -9.23 9.00
CA ASN A 158 -1.99 -8.28 8.94
C ASN A 158 -0.71 -8.92 8.39
N GLY A 159 -0.42 -10.18 8.75
CA GLY A 159 0.66 -10.95 8.17
C GLY A 159 0.51 -11.14 6.65
N VAL A 160 -0.70 -11.49 6.18
CA VAL A 160 -1.01 -11.56 4.74
C VAL A 160 -0.73 -10.22 4.07
N ARG A 161 -1.27 -9.11 4.59
CA ARG A 161 -1.02 -7.76 4.05
C ARG A 161 0.47 -7.43 4.00
N THR A 162 1.21 -7.76 5.04
CA THR A 162 2.66 -7.54 5.11
C THR A 162 3.39 -8.29 4.01
N VAL A 163 3.13 -9.58 3.84
CA VAL A 163 3.80 -10.40 2.81
C VAL A 163 3.49 -9.87 1.41
N PHE A 164 2.21 -9.69 1.09
CA PHE A 164 1.80 -9.28 -0.25
C PHE A 164 2.26 -7.86 -0.61
N SER A 165 2.20 -6.92 0.34
CA SER A 165 2.69 -5.55 0.12
C SER A 165 4.21 -5.50 -0.02
N SER A 166 4.95 -6.32 0.75
CA SER A 166 6.41 -6.42 0.64
C SER A 166 6.85 -7.03 -0.68
N LEU A 167 6.18 -8.07 -1.14
CA LEU A 167 6.44 -8.66 -2.46
C LEU A 167 6.10 -7.68 -3.59
N SER A 168 5.03 -6.92 -3.46
CA SER A 168 4.67 -5.84 -4.39
C SER A 168 5.77 -4.77 -4.44
N PHE A 169 6.26 -4.34 -3.29
CA PHE A 169 7.36 -3.37 -3.19
C PHE A 169 8.64 -3.90 -3.83
N LEU A 170 9.01 -5.15 -3.58
CA LEU A 170 10.17 -5.79 -4.23
C LEU A 170 10.02 -5.86 -5.75
N ALA A 171 8.82 -6.19 -6.25
CA ALA A 171 8.55 -6.19 -7.69
C ALA A 171 8.73 -4.79 -8.30
N LEU A 172 8.29 -3.71 -7.60
CA LEU A 172 8.51 -2.34 -8.05
C LEU A 172 9.98 -1.93 -8.03
N ILE A 173 10.75 -2.34 -7.03
CA ILE A 173 12.21 -2.17 -7.03
C ILE A 173 12.82 -2.86 -8.26
N GLY A 174 12.43 -4.10 -8.54
CA GLY A 174 12.85 -4.81 -9.75
C GLY A 174 12.46 -4.06 -11.04
N ALA A 175 11.27 -3.46 -11.09
CA ALA A 175 10.84 -2.63 -12.22
C ALA A 175 11.71 -1.37 -12.38
N CYS A 176 12.10 -0.73 -11.28
CA CYS A 176 13.02 0.42 -11.30
C CYS A 176 14.40 0.05 -11.83
N LEU A 177 14.93 -1.10 -11.41
CA LEU A 177 16.26 -1.60 -11.79
C LEU A 177 16.30 -2.24 -13.17
N SER A 178 15.15 -2.64 -13.74
CA SER A 178 15.11 -3.22 -15.08
C SER A 178 15.60 -2.23 -16.12
N ARG A 179 16.36 -2.72 -17.10
CA ARG A 179 16.90 -1.87 -18.18
C ARG A 179 15.76 -1.12 -18.88
N SER A 180 16.00 0.13 -19.20
CA SER A 180 15.11 0.89 -20.09
C SER A 180 15.08 0.15 -21.43
N ASP A 181 13.92 -0.33 -21.85
CA ASP A 181 13.74 -0.84 -23.21
C ASP A 181 13.90 0.38 -24.13
N SER A 182 15.15 0.65 -24.52
CA SER A 182 15.49 1.55 -25.61
C SER A 182 15.11 0.84 -26.90
N GLY A 183 13.93 1.08 -27.36
CA GLY A 183 13.42 0.77 -28.67
C GLY A 183 12.92 2.05 -29.30
#